data_59473e0f683b9bf3073d57e72372108f
#
_entry.id   59473e0f683b9bf3073d57e72372108f
#
_cell.length_a   1.000
_cell.length_b   1.000
_cell.length_c   1.000
_cell.angle_alpha   90.00
_cell.angle_beta   90.00
_cell.angle_gamma   90.00
#
_symmetry.space_group_name_H-M   'P 1'
#
loop_
_entity.id
_entity.type
_entity.pdbx_description
1 polymer ?
#
loop_
_entity_poly.entity_id
_entity_poly.type
_entity_poly.pdbx_seq_one_letter_code
_entity_poly.pdbx_strand_id
1 'polypeptide(L)'
;GYAYGFAGGSLILIVHLLVGLTGFFGVSDPWSPWVLSFIFVTSAMWWLGFGMQLFRNTPEPEIPNPKEYDSALEAVRDGISEVRKTFGEIRKFKILAIYLASYLLFFDGINTIGGMASAFGDSVLRLNPTMNFVLLLMVNITAVPMTVIGGKLANRFGTKRVLGWSLGVYTVVAILAVGFAPLE
;
A
#
# COMPACT_ATOMS: atom_id res chain seq x y z
N GLY A 1 -1.95 0.38 -13.81
CA GLY A 1 -2.56 0.68 -12.52
C GLY A 1 -1.58 1.28 -11.51
N TYR A 2 -0.69 0.47 -10.90
CA TYR A 2 0.16 0.88 -9.75
C TYR A 2 1.04 2.12 -9.99
N ALA A 3 1.63 2.27 -11.18
CA ALA A 3 2.46 3.44 -11.50
C ALA A 3 1.68 4.76 -11.38
N TYR A 4 0.42 4.78 -11.82
CA TYR A 4 -0.45 5.96 -11.66
C TYR A 4 -0.80 6.21 -10.20
N GLY A 5 -0.98 5.16 -9.39
CA GLY A 5 -1.20 5.28 -7.96
C GLY A 5 -0.02 5.95 -7.25
N PHE A 6 1.20 5.50 -7.52
CA PHE A 6 2.41 6.12 -6.99
C PHE A 6 2.61 7.56 -7.50
N ALA A 7 2.30 7.84 -8.76
CA ALA A 7 2.36 9.20 -9.30
C ALA A 7 1.36 10.14 -8.58
N GLY A 8 0.11 9.69 -8.39
CA GLY A 8 -0.89 10.45 -7.62
C GLY A 8 -0.50 10.66 -6.16
N GLY A 9 0.02 9.60 -5.51
CA GLY A 9 0.56 9.68 -4.16
C GLY A 9 1.75 10.65 -4.05
N SER A 10 2.67 10.63 -5.01
CA SER A 10 3.79 11.58 -5.05
C SER A 10 3.31 13.02 -5.18
N LEU A 11 2.30 13.27 -6.01
CA LEU A 11 1.78 14.61 -6.25
C LEU A 11 1.17 15.21 -4.96
N ILE A 12 0.35 14.46 -4.25
CA ILE A 12 -0.25 14.95 -3.00
C ILE A 12 0.81 15.11 -1.90
N LEU A 13 1.81 14.23 -1.83
CA LEU A 13 2.93 14.38 -0.89
C LEU A 13 3.76 15.62 -1.18
N ILE A 14 4.01 15.96 -2.44
CA ILE A 14 4.69 17.21 -2.81
C ILE A 14 3.89 18.43 -2.34
N VAL A 15 2.58 18.43 -2.57
CA VAL A 15 1.71 19.53 -2.11
C VAL A 15 1.78 19.66 -0.59
N HIS A 16 1.69 18.57 0.15
CA HIS A 16 1.77 18.58 1.61
C HIS A 16 3.13 19.08 2.12
N LEU A 17 4.22 18.65 1.49
CA LEU A 17 5.56 19.12 1.84
C LEU A 17 5.70 20.61 1.60
N LEU A 18 5.24 21.11 0.46
CA LEU A 18 5.28 22.54 0.15
C LEU A 18 4.45 23.37 1.14
N VAL A 19 3.24 22.90 1.47
CA VAL A 19 2.39 23.56 2.47
C VAL A 19 3.07 23.59 3.84
N GLY A 20 3.68 22.50 4.26
CA GLY A 20 4.40 22.41 5.52
C GLY A 20 5.61 23.36 5.56
N LEU A 21 6.43 23.39 4.51
CA LEU A 21 7.66 24.16 4.45
C LEU A 21 7.43 25.67 4.24
N THR A 22 6.39 26.06 3.51
CA THR A 22 6.14 27.48 3.18
C THR A 22 5.39 28.23 4.27
N GLY A 23 4.92 27.55 5.32
CA GLY A 23 4.12 28.19 6.36
C GLY A 23 2.83 28.84 5.82
N PHE A 24 2.20 28.21 4.84
CA PHE A 24 1.05 28.74 4.08
C PHE A 24 -0.10 29.26 4.96
N PHE A 25 -0.21 28.76 6.18
CA PHE A 25 -1.19 29.22 7.17
C PHE A 25 -0.62 30.19 8.23
N GLY A 26 0.54 30.75 8.00
CA GLY A 26 1.21 31.66 8.98
C GLY A 26 1.73 30.89 10.21
N VAL A 27 1.86 29.60 10.15
CA VAL A 27 2.37 28.74 11.22
C VAL A 27 3.86 28.53 11.00
N SER A 28 4.68 28.94 11.98
CA SER A 28 6.14 28.85 11.91
C SER A 28 6.66 27.39 12.04
N ASP A 29 5.85 26.46 12.61
CA ASP A 29 6.18 25.05 12.75
C ASP A 29 5.56 24.24 11.61
N PRO A 30 6.38 23.66 10.69
CA PRO A 30 5.89 22.85 9.56
C PRO A 30 5.06 21.63 9.99
N TRP A 31 5.22 21.18 11.21
CA TRP A 31 4.60 19.95 11.72
C TRP A 31 3.63 20.21 12.86
N SER A 32 3.12 21.43 12.95
CA SER A 32 2.10 21.81 13.93
C SER A 32 0.84 20.93 13.79
N PRO A 33 0.05 20.74 14.85
CA PRO A 33 -1.19 19.95 14.80
C PRO A 33 -2.16 20.43 13.71
N TRP A 34 -2.19 21.71 13.39
CA TRP A 34 -3.02 22.28 12.33
C TRP A 34 -2.57 21.82 10.94
N VAL A 35 -1.27 21.85 10.67
CA VAL A 35 -0.71 21.37 9.38
C VAL A 35 -0.96 19.87 9.23
N LEU A 36 -0.76 19.09 10.30
CA LEU A 36 -1.07 17.65 10.28
C LEU A 36 -2.55 17.40 10.02
N SER A 37 -3.45 18.13 10.69
CA SER A 37 -4.89 18.01 10.44
C SER A 37 -5.26 18.34 9.00
N PHE A 38 -4.66 19.37 8.43
CA PHE A 38 -4.84 19.73 7.02
C PHE A 38 -4.38 18.60 6.08
N ILE A 39 -3.21 18.00 6.34
CA ILE A 39 -2.70 16.85 5.57
C ILE A 39 -3.69 15.68 5.59
N PHE A 40 -4.23 15.33 6.77
CA PHE A 40 -5.21 14.25 6.89
C PHE A 40 -6.51 14.55 6.14
N VAL A 41 -7.07 15.75 6.31
CA VAL A 41 -8.33 16.14 5.66
C VAL A 41 -8.17 16.17 4.14
N THR A 42 -7.10 16.77 3.63
CA THR A 42 -6.87 16.84 2.17
C THR A 42 -6.58 15.47 1.57
N SER A 43 -5.89 14.58 2.29
CA SER A 43 -5.71 13.19 1.88
C SER A 43 -7.06 12.45 1.82
N ALA A 44 -7.92 12.63 2.81
CA ALA A 44 -9.26 12.03 2.82
C ALA A 44 -10.11 12.55 1.65
N MET A 45 -10.07 13.86 1.39
CA MET A 45 -10.79 14.47 0.24
C MET A 45 -10.24 13.98 -1.10
N TRP A 46 -8.93 13.79 -1.21
CA TRP A 46 -8.28 13.21 -2.39
C TRP A 46 -8.81 11.79 -2.67
N TRP A 47 -8.83 10.94 -1.64
CA TRP A 47 -9.37 9.60 -1.72
C TRP A 47 -10.85 9.59 -2.08
N LEU A 48 -11.64 10.44 -1.44
CA LEU A 48 -13.08 10.58 -1.70
C LEU A 48 -13.35 11.00 -3.16
N GLY A 49 -12.59 11.98 -3.67
CA GLY A 49 -12.75 12.49 -5.03
C GLY A 49 -12.51 11.40 -6.09
N PHE A 50 -11.41 10.66 -5.97
CA PHE A 50 -11.11 9.56 -6.88
C PHE A 50 -12.02 8.35 -6.66
N GLY A 51 -12.38 8.05 -5.41
CA GLY A 51 -13.35 7.01 -5.08
C GLY A 51 -14.73 7.29 -5.67
N MET A 52 -15.21 8.53 -5.56
CA MET A 52 -16.48 8.94 -6.16
C MET A 52 -16.50 8.75 -7.68
N GLN A 53 -15.37 9.04 -8.34
CA GLN A 53 -15.25 8.86 -9.78
C GLN A 53 -15.29 7.37 -10.18
N LEU A 54 -14.71 6.50 -9.36
CA LEU A 54 -14.81 5.06 -9.54
C LEU A 54 -16.27 4.58 -9.44
N PHE A 55 -16.98 4.98 -8.37
CA PHE A 55 -18.38 4.61 -8.18
C PHE A 55 -19.30 5.08 -9.28
N ARG A 56 -19.04 6.26 -9.86
CA ARG A 56 -19.88 6.82 -10.94
C ARG A 56 -19.62 6.18 -12.30
N ASN A 57 -18.39 5.74 -12.58
CA ASN A 57 -17.97 5.32 -13.91
C ASN A 57 -17.78 3.81 -14.06
N THR A 58 -17.83 3.07 -12.96
CA THR A 58 -17.69 1.60 -13.00
C THR A 58 -19.05 0.98 -12.74
N PRO A 59 -19.73 0.42 -13.77
CA PRO A 59 -20.97 -0.30 -13.57
C PRO A 59 -20.68 -1.57 -12.74
N GLU A 60 -21.63 -1.89 -11.87
CA GLU A 60 -21.56 -3.17 -11.15
C GLU A 60 -21.69 -4.33 -12.13
N PRO A 61 -20.86 -5.38 -11.99
CA PRO A 61 -20.99 -6.55 -12.82
C PRO A 61 -22.36 -7.22 -12.59
N GLU A 62 -23.03 -7.61 -13.67
CA GLU A 62 -24.25 -8.38 -13.56
C GLU A 62 -24.00 -9.67 -12.79
N ILE A 63 -24.68 -9.84 -11.68
CA ILE A 63 -24.62 -11.07 -10.88
C ILE A 63 -25.54 -12.10 -11.53
N PRO A 64 -25.01 -13.18 -12.13
CA PRO A 64 -25.86 -14.22 -12.65
C PRO A 64 -26.59 -14.90 -11.47
N ASN A 65 -27.92 -14.85 -11.47
CA ASN A 65 -28.80 -15.34 -10.42
C ASN A 65 -28.61 -14.62 -9.07
N PRO A 66 -29.05 -13.35 -8.97
CA PRO A 66 -29.02 -12.65 -7.69
C PRO A 66 -29.90 -13.38 -6.68
N LYS A 67 -29.33 -13.74 -5.54
CA LYS A 67 -30.10 -14.25 -4.41
C LYS A 67 -30.84 -13.09 -3.76
N GLU A 68 -32.15 -13.18 -3.70
CA GLU A 68 -32.95 -12.26 -2.89
C GLU A 68 -32.88 -12.71 -1.43
N TYR A 69 -32.57 -11.78 -0.53
CA TYR A 69 -32.53 -12.02 0.90
C TYR A 69 -33.63 -11.22 1.59
N ASP A 70 -34.40 -11.84 2.44
CA ASP A 70 -35.47 -11.20 3.20
C ASP A 70 -34.94 -10.29 4.31
N SER A 71 -33.67 -10.50 4.74
CA SER A 71 -33.04 -9.67 5.76
C SER A 71 -31.51 -9.57 5.57
N ALA A 72 -30.92 -8.47 6.07
CA ALA A 72 -29.48 -8.29 6.09
C ALA A 72 -28.75 -9.37 6.91
N LEU A 73 -29.41 -9.91 7.95
CA LEU A 73 -28.83 -10.99 8.78
C LEU A 73 -28.73 -12.29 8.01
N GLU A 74 -29.70 -12.57 7.15
CA GLU A 74 -29.69 -13.76 6.29
C GLU A 74 -28.60 -13.66 5.23
N ALA A 75 -28.41 -12.50 4.60
CA ALA A 75 -27.33 -12.23 3.66
C ALA A 75 -25.93 -12.44 4.30
N VAL A 76 -25.74 -11.94 5.53
CA VAL A 76 -24.50 -12.13 6.29
C VAL A 76 -24.28 -13.60 6.62
N ARG A 77 -25.31 -14.31 7.07
CA ARG A 77 -25.22 -15.74 7.41
C ARG A 77 -24.89 -16.59 6.19
N ASP A 78 -25.51 -16.32 5.05
CA ASP A 78 -25.23 -17.01 3.80
C ASP A 78 -23.80 -16.70 3.30
N GLY A 79 -23.36 -15.45 3.37
CA GLY A 79 -21.99 -15.05 3.06
C GLY A 79 -20.95 -15.76 3.92
N ILE A 80 -21.16 -15.88 5.23
CA ILE A 80 -20.28 -16.64 6.14
C ILE A 80 -20.28 -18.13 5.76
N SER A 81 -21.46 -18.67 5.43
CA SER A 81 -21.58 -20.07 5.00
C SER A 81 -20.82 -20.34 3.70
N GLU A 82 -20.90 -19.43 2.72
CA GLU A 82 -20.15 -19.56 1.47
C GLU A 82 -18.64 -19.43 1.66
N VAL A 83 -18.18 -18.49 2.50
CA VAL A 83 -16.77 -18.39 2.89
C VAL A 83 -16.29 -19.71 3.53
N ARG A 84 -17.09 -20.28 4.44
CA ARG A 84 -16.75 -21.56 5.10
C ARG A 84 -16.69 -22.72 4.11
N LYS A 85 -17.61 -22.80 3.13
CA LYS A 85 -17.58 -23.78 2.04
C LYS A 85 -16.31 -23.62 1.20
N THR A 86 -16.01 -22.39 0.79
CA THR A 86 -14.80 -22.06 0.02
C THR A 86 -13.53 -22.48 0.76
N PHE A 87 -13.45 -22.22 2.07
CA PHE A 87 -12.33 -22.73 2.90
C PHE A 87 -12.25 -24.24 2.94
N GLY A 88 -13.39 -24.94 2.97
CA GLY A 88 -13.43 -26.40 2.88
C GLY A 88 -12.97 -26.92 1.52
N GLU A 89 -13.28 -26.21 0.44
CA GLU A 89 -12.91 -26.57 -0.92
C GLU A 89 -11.44 -26.24 -1.26
N ILE A 90 -10.87 -25.18 -0.68
CA ILE A 90 -9.44 -24.83 -0.81
C ILE A 90 -8.55 -26.01 -0.40
N ARG A 91 -8.97 -26.80 0.59
CA ARG A 91 -8.24 -28.03 0.98
C ARG A 91 -8.15 -29.07 -0.14
N LYS A 92 -9.11 -29.08 -1.07
CA LYS A 92 -9.09 -29.98 -2.25
C LYS A 92 -8.09 -29.49 -3.30
N PHE A 93 -7.78 -28.19 -3.31
CA PHE A 93 -6.84 -27.55 -4.24
C PHE A 93 -5.53 -27.18 -3.55
N LYS A 94 -4.73 -28.17 -3.22
CA LYS A 94 -3.46 -28.00 -2.48
C LYS A 94 -2.54 -26.94 -3.08
N ILE A 95 -2.48 -26.85 -4.42
CA ILE A 95 -1.64 -25.86 -5.12
C ILE A 95 -2.16 -24.44 -4.86
N LEU A 96 -3.48 -24.24 -4.92
CA LEU A 96 -4.10 -22.95 -4.65
C LEU A 96 -3.92 -22.52 -3.18
N ALA A 97 -4.05 -23.46 -2.24
CA ALA A 97 -3.83 -23.22 -0.83
C ALA A 97 -2.39 -22.76 -0.54
N ILE A 98 -1.39 -23.44 -1.13
CA ILE A 98 0.02 -23.09 -1.01
C ILE A 98 0.28 -21.70 -1.64
N TYR A 99 -0.31 -21.43 -2.80
CA TYR A 99 -0.18 -20.12 -3.47
C TYR A 99 -0.74 -19.01 -2.59
N LEU A 100 -1.96 -19.16 -2.06
CA LEU A 100 -2.59 -18.14 -1.19
C LEU A 100 -1.79 -17.92 0.10
N ALA A 101 -1.32 -18.98 0.74
CA ALA A 101 -0.49 -18.86 1.94
C ALA A 101 0.83 -18.13 1.65
N SER A 102 1.49 -18.49 0.54
CA SER A 102 2.73 -17.84 0.11
C SER A 102 2.48 -16.37 -0.23
N TYR A 103 1.37 -16.05 -0.89
CA TYR A 103 0.99 -14.68 -1.22
C TYR A 103 0.72 -13.85 0.04
N LEU A 104 -0.01 -14.39 1.01
CA LEU A 104 -0.27 -13.71 2.28
C LEU A 104 1.02 -13.37 3.01
N LEU A 105 1.90 -14.36 3.19
CA LEU A 105 3.19 -14.15 3.89
C LEU A 105 4.07 -13.13 3.17
N PHE A 106 4.14 -13.20 1.83
CA PHE A 106 4.90 -12.27 1.03
C PHE A 106 4.34 -10.85 1.11
N PHE A 107 3.02 -10.71 0.97
CA PHE A 107 2.35 -9.41 0.99
C PHE A 107 2.42 -8.76 2.37
N ASP A 108 2.24 -9.54 3.43
CA ASP A 108 2.38 -9.08 4.81
C ASP A 108 3.81 -8.62 5.11
N GLY A 109 4.82 -9.39 4.69
CA GLY A 109 6.23 -9.01 4.84
C GLY A 109 6.56 -7.67 4.15
N ILE A 110 6.12 -7.46 2.91
CA ILE A 110 6.34 -6.19 2.20
C ILE A 110 5.64 -5.03 2.89
N ASN A 111 4.38 -5.21 3.29
CA ASN A 111 3.62 -4.14 3.97
C ASN A 111 4.23 -3.80 5.34
N THR A 112 4.71 -4.79 6.08
CA THR A 112 5.38 -4.59 7.36
C THR A 112 6.65 -3.78 7.18
N ILE A 113 7.52 -4.15 6.24
CA ILE A 113 8.75 -3.38 5.94
C ILE A 113 8.39 -1.95 5.53
N GLY A 114 7.41 -1.77 4.63
CA GLY A 114 6.97 -0.45 4.19
C GLY A 114 6.39 0.41 5.31
N GLY A 115 5.56 -0.18 6.18
CA GLY A 115 4.96 0.50 7.33
C GLY A 115 5.98 0.86 8.41
N MET A 116 6.98 0.00 8.63
CA MET A 116 8.05 0.23 9.62
C MET A 116 9.15 1.17 9.14
N ALA A 117 9.26 1.45 7.84
CA ALA A 117 10.33 2.27 7.30
C ALA A 117 10.36 3.69 7.91
N SER A 118 9.20 4.30 8.12
CA SER A 118 9.09 5.61 8.76
C SER A 118 9.48 5.57 10.23
N ALA A 119 9.03 4.55 10.96
CA ALA A 119 9.38 4.34 12.38
C ALA A 119 10.87 4.08 12.54
N PHE A 120 11.49 3.31 11.64
CA PHE A 120 12.93 3.08 11.62
C PHE A 120 13.71 4.38 11.33
N GLY A 121 13.21 5.19 10.40
CA GLY A 121 13.79 6.52 10.11
C GLY A 121 13.81 7.43 11.33
N ASP A 122 12.73 7.43 12.11
CA ASP A 122 12.60 8.25 13.32
C ASP A 122 13.44 7.69 14.49
N SER A 123 13.24 6.42 14.83
CA SER A 123 13.80 5.81 16.06
C SER A 123 15.26 5.42 15.93
N VAL A 124 15.68 4.86 14.79
CA VAL A 124 17.04 4.34 14.58
C VAL A 124 17.94 5.36 13.91
N LEU A 125 17.48 5.95 12.80
CA LEU A 125 18.26 6.92 12.05
C LEU A 125 18.14 8.34 12.63
N ARG A 126 17.25 8.57 13.59
CA ARG A 126 17.00 9.86 14.26
C ARG A 126 16.74 11.01 13.27
N LEU A 127 16.04 10.68 12.18
CA LEU A 127 15.68 11.66 11.16
C LEU A 127 14.63 12.62 11.74
N ASN A 128 14.79 13.91 11.47
CA ASN A 128 13.74 14.86 11.80
C ASN A 128 12.48 14.60 10.94
N PRO A 129 11.30 15.06 11.37
CA PRO A 129 10.04 14.78 10.64
C PRO A 129 10.08 15.19 9.17
N THR A 130 10.73 16.30 8.83
CA THR A 130 10.86 16.78 7.45
C THR A 130 11.70 15.81 6.61
N MET A 131 12.83 15.34 7.13
CA MET A 131 13.67 14.36 6.42
C MET A 131 12.96 13.03 6.24
N ASN A 132 12.22 12.58 7.25
CA ASN A 132 11.42 11.37 7.15
C ASN A 132 10.33 11.48 6.08
N PHE A 133 9.68 12.63 5.99
CA PHE A 133 8.69 12.93 4.96
C PHE A 133 9.31 12.97 3.55
N VAL A 134 10.47 13.60 3.39
CA VAL A 134 11.24 13.63 2.13
C VAL A 134 11.62 12.20 1.70
N LEU A 135 12.03 11.37 2.64
CA LEU A 135 12.37 9.97 2.36
C LEU A 135 11.15 9.21 1.82
N LEU A 136 9.98 9.35 2.43
CA LEU A 136 8.74 8.77 1.93
C LEU A 136 8.39 9.27 0.52
N LEU A 137 8.57 10.55 0.26
CA LEU A 137 8.37 11.14 -1.06
C LEU A 137 9.32 10.53 -2.10
N MET A 138 10.61 10.40 -1.78
CA MET A 138 11.61 9.79 -2.67
C MET A 138 11.27 8.34 -2.99
N VAL A 139 10.81 7.56 -2.01
CA VAL A 139 10.33 6.18 -2.23
C VAL A 139 9.16 6.16 -3.23
N ASN A 140 8.18 7.03 -3.06
CA ASN A 140 7.03 7.11 -3.96
C ASN A 140 7.43 7.51 -5.38
N ILE A 141 8.27 8.54 -5.54
CA ILE A 141 8.77 8.99 -6.86
C ILE A 141 9.54 7.86 -7.55
N THR A 142 10.42 7.17 -6.81
CA THR A 142 11.21 6.06 -7.35
C THR A 142 10.32 4.86 -7.72
N ALA A 143 9.25 4.63 -7.00
CA ALA A 143 8.31 3.54 -7.26
C ALA A 143 7.61 3.67 -8.63
N VAL A 144 7.40 4.90 -9.14
CA VAL A 144 6.78 5.12 -10.47
C VAL A 144 7.56 4.44 -11.59
N PRO A 145 8.82 4.80 -11.86
CA PRO A 145 9.60 4.15 -12.91
C PRO A 145 9.89 2.68 -12.60
N MET A 146 10.13 2.32 -11.33
CA MET A 146 10.41 0.94 -10.95
C MET A 146 9.23 0.00 -11.17
N THR A 147 8.00 0.48 -10.99
CA THR A 147 6.79 -0.30 -11.31
C THR A 147 6.70 -0.59 -12.82
N VAL A 148 7.03 0.40 -13.66
CA VAL A 148 7.02 0.23 -15.13
C VAL A 148 8.14 -0.71 -15.56
N ILE A 149 9.34 -0.53 -15.03
CA ILE A 149 10.50 -1.40 -15.31
C ILE A 149 10.20 -2.83 -14.87
N GLY A 150 9.70 -3.02 -13.65
CA GLY A 150 9.33 -4.32 -13.10
C GLY A 150 8.31 -5.04 -13.97
N GLY A 151 7.28 -4.33 -14.46
CA GLY A 151 6.30 -4.87 -15.39
C GLY A 151 6.94 -5.32 -16.72
N LYS A 152 7.84 -4.51 -17.30
CA LYS A 152 8.58 -4.87 -18.52
C LYS A 152 9.51 -6.07 -18.31
N LEU A 153 10.19 -6.13 -17.17
CA LEU A 153 11.03 -7.28 -16.81
C LEU A 153 10.20 -8.55 -16.64
N ALA A 154 9.06 -8.45 -15.97
CA ALA A 154 8.15 -9.58 -15.77
C ALA A 154 7.64 -10.14 -17.11
N ASN A 155 7.32 -9.26 -18.06
CA ASN A 155 6.92 -9.67 -19.41
C ASN A 155 8.07 -10.32 -20.20
N ARG A 156 9.32 -9.89 -19.98
CA ARG A 156 10.50 -10.41 -20.69
C ARG A 156 11.06 -11.69 -20.11
N PHE A 157 11.19 -11.76 -18.80
CA PHE A 157 11.88 -12.87 -18.10
C PHE A 157 10.93 -13.82 -17.37
N GLY A 158 9.66 -13.47 -17.32
CA GLY A 158 8.63 -14.20 -16.59
C GLY A 158 8.46 -13.71 -15.14
N THR A 159 7.22 -13.61 -14.70
CA THR A 159 6.84 -13.07 -13.38
C THR A 159 7.53 -13.80 -12.22
N LYS A 160 7.63 -15.13 -12.28
CA LYS A 160 8.23 -15.94 -11.21
C LYS A 160 9.71 -15.61 -10.96
N ARG A 161 10.48 -15.40 -12.03
CA ARG A 161 11.91 -15.07 -11.92
C ARG A 161 12.11 -13.66 -11.37
N VAL A 162 11.34 -12.69 -11.87
CA VAL A 162 11.43 -11.30 -11.40
C VAL A 162 11.01 -11.19 -9.95
N LEU A 163 9.98 -11.92 -9.54
CA LEU A 163 9.57 -12.00 -8.14
C LEU A 163 10.69 -12.58 -7.26
N GLY A 164 11.36 -13.65 -7.71
CA GLY A 164 12.51 -14.23 -7.01
C GLY A 164 13.67 -13.26 -6.86
N TRP A 165 13.99 -12.48 -7.89
CA TRP A 165 15.02 -11.43 -7.81
C TRP A 165 14.63 -10.33 -6.82
N SER A 166 13.37 -9.88 -6.85
CA SER A 166 12.86 -8.87 -5.90
C SER A 166 12.96 -9.36 -4.47
N LEU A 167 12.59 -10.61 -4.20
CA LEU A 167 12.73 -11.22 -2.87
C LEU A 167 14.21 -11.28 -2.43
N GLY A 168 15.12 -11.65 -3.33
CA GLY A 168 16.55 -11.65 -3.06
C GLY A 168 17.07 -10.27 -2.67
N VAL A 169 16.69 -9.24 -3.41
CA VAL A 169 17.05 -7.84 -3.08
C VAL A 169 16.49 -7.43 -1.71
N TYR A 170 15.21 -7.71 -1.44
CA TYR A 170 14.61 -7.42 -0.13
C TYR A 170 15.32 -8.11 1.02
N THR A 171 15.69 -9.38 0.84
CA THR A 171 16.43 -10.15 1.85
C THR A 171 17.79 -9.52 2.13
N VAL A 172 18.53 -9.15 1.09
CA VAL A 172 19.84 -8.48 1.23
C VAL A 172 19.70 -7.15 1.96
N VAL A 173 18.72 -6.34 1.57
CA VAL A 173 18.45 -5.04 2.23
C VAL A 173 18.08 -5.23 3.71
N ALA A 174 17.26 -6.23 4.03
CA ALA A 174 16.91 -6.52 5.41
C ALA A 174 18.12 -6.94 6.26
N ILE A 175 19.02 -7.78 5.72
CA ILE A 175 20.25 -8.17 6.39
C ILE A 175 21.16 -6.95 6.61
N LEU A 176 21.32 -6.11 5.61
CA LEU A 176 22.13 -4.88 5.74
C LEU A 176 21.53 -3.92 6.78
N ALA A 177 20.20 -3.79 6.83
CA ALA A 177 19.52 -2.92 7.82
C ALA A 177 19.83 -3.36 9.26
N VAL A 178 19.93 -4.66 9.53
CA VAL A 178 20.33 -5.17 10.85
C VAL A 178 21.77 -4.74 11.19
N GLY A 179 22.67 -4.73 10.20
CA GLY A 179 24.06 -4.30 10.40
C GLY A 179 24.22 -2.79 10.65
N PHE A 180 23.23 -1.98 10.29
CA PHE A 180 23.20 -0.53 10.56
C PHE A 180 22.50 -0.17 11.87
N ALA A 181 21.78 -1.12 12.50
CA ALA A 181 21.24 -0.89 13.82
C ALA A 181 22.39 -0.75 14.82
N PRO A 182 22.45 0.34 15.62
CA PRO A 182 23.47 0.47 16.64
C PRO A 182 23.34 -0.71 17.60
N LEU A 183 24.40 -1.47 17.76
CA LEU A 183 24.55 -2.49 18.79
C LEU A 183 24.77 -1.74 20.09
N GLU A 184 23.69 -1.36 20.80
CA GLU A 184 23.73 -0.89 22.17
C GLU A 184 23.81 -2.08 23.15
#